data_215db3ecf6438f86483a2aefe1abee21
#
_entry.id   215db3ecf6438f86483a2aefe1abee21
#
_cell.length_a   1.000
_cell.length_b   1.000
_cell.length_c   1.000
_cell.angle_alpha   90.00
_cell.angle_beta   90.00
_cell.angle_gamma   90.00
#
_symmetry.space_group_name_H-M   'P 1'
#
loop_
_entity.id
_entity.type
_entity.pdbx_description
1 polymer ?
#
loop_
_entity_poly.entity_id
_entity_poly.type
_entity_poly.pdbx_seq_one_letter_code
_entity_poly.pdbx_strand_id
1 'polypeptide(L)'
;FVEKCLSDIQQYDVSEMPVIRSRSFSPGITAGDTVVVPEKGSVVGEGILTFTGYLSEVNRTDAQNAYLFASLVANKKYPREDQGQDWYLLFRDVMSKAGWTPTSIYYNNLEVGGTSVRMDKLVLEILASVISGLALPGPTSALMLKVATDAIAALSKRETALTLYERNLLNNGVGGISTGACTEVNGVPLMAVGAVRFQRRNTSDKVLFVDVDVRNVKMY
;
A
#
# COMPACT_ATOMS: atom_id res chain seq x y z
N PHE A 1 -14.50 11.35 21.58
CA PHE A 1 -13.48 11.10 20.56
C PHE A 1 -14.10 10.56 19.28
N VAL A 2 -14.85 9.45 19.35
CA VAL A 2 -15.46 8.78 18.18
C VAL A 2 -16.39 9.71 17.39
N GLU A 3 -17.27 10.45 18.08
CA GLU A 3 -18.17 11.41 17.42
C GLU A 3 -17.43 12.49 16.63
N LYS A 4 -16.30 12.97 17.18
CA LYS A 4 -15.46 13.93 16.47
C LYS A 4 -14.82 13.29 15.23
N CYS A 5 -14.30 12.08 15.33
CA CYS A 5 -13.73 11.36 14.18
C CYS A 5 -14.76 11.15 13.08
N LEU A 6 -15.99 10.74 13.43
CA LEU A 6 -17.08 10.58 12.48
C LEU A 6 -17.46 11.91 11.81
N SER A 7 -17.55 12.99 12.59
CA SER A 7 -17.81 14.33 12.03
C SER A 7 -16.71 14.78 11.08
N ASP A 8 -15.44 14.55 11.44
CA ASP A 8 -14.30 14.89 10.58
C ASP A 8 -14.30 14.06 9.29
N ILE A 9 -14.60 12.76 9.37
CA ILE A 9 -14.69 11.87 8.20
C ILE A 9 -15.78 12.33 7.23
N GLN A 10 -16.93 12.76 7.73
CA GLN A 10 -18.04 13.26 6.91
C GLN A 10 -17.72 14.56 6.16
N GLN A 11 -16.70 15.31 6.60
CA GLN A 11 -16.28 16.55 5.94
C GLN A 11 -15.35 16.31 4.75
N TYR A 12 -14.77 15.11 4.63
CA TYR A 12 -13.92 14.79 3.48
C TYR A 12 -14.77 14.56 2.24
N ASP A 13 -14.67 15.46 1.29
CA ASP A 13 -15.31 15.33 0.00
C ASP A 13 -14.44 14.48 -0.93
N VAL A 14 -14.93 13.30 -1.26
CA VAL A 14 -14.34 12.39 -2.26
C VAL A 14 -15.19 12.32 -3.54
N SER A 15 -16.20 13.19 -3.69
CA SER A 15 -16.96 13.32 -4.92
C SER A 15 -16.04 13.65 -6.08
N GLU A 16 -16.41 13.26 -7.29
CA GLU A 16 -15.61 13.45 -8.51
C GLU A 16 -14.31 12.65 -8.59
N MET A 17 -13.95 11.88 -7.54
CA MET A 17 -12.85 10.94 -7.66
C MET A 17 -13.24 9.77 -8.57
N PRO A 18 -12.31 9.26 -9.40
CA PRO A 18 -12.62 8.11 -10.25
C PRO A 18 -13.07 6.93 -9.40
N VAL A 19 -14.04 6.19 -9.91
CA VAL A 19 -14.51 4.96 -9.23
C VAL A 19 -13.36 3.95 -9.22
N ILE A 20 -12.71 3.83 -8.08
CA ILE A 20 -11.62 2.89 -7.87
C ILE A 20 -12.23 1.55 -7.46
N ARG A 21 -11.87 0.49 -8.18
CA ARG A 21 -12.28 -0.87 -7.87
C ARG A 21 -11.16 -1.60 -7.16
N SER A 22 -11.47 -2.21 -6.03
CA SER A 22 -10.57 -3.17 -5.39
C SER A 22 -10.74 -4.55 -6.02
N ARG A 23 -9.65 -5.32 -6.11
CA ARG A 23 -9.68 -6.70 -6.58
C ARG A 23 -8.77 -7.57 -5.73
N SER A 24 -9.36 -8.52 -5.04
CA SER A 24 -8.62 -9.52 -4.28
C SER A 24 -8.04 -10.59 -5.19
N PHE A 25 -6.86 -11.06 -4.88
CA PHE A 25 -6.20 -12.18 -5.52
C PHE A 25 -5.49 -13.04 -4.47
N SER A 26 -5.41 -14.34 -4.72
CA SER A 26 -4.65 -15.25 -3.87
C SER A 26 -3.35 -15.62 -4.59
N PRO A 27 -2.18 -15.50 -3.96
CA PRO A 27 -0.98 -16.16 -4.44
C PRO A 27 -1.26 -17.67 -4.51
N GLY A 28 -0.83 -18.31 -5.58
CA GLY A 28 -1.00 -19.75 -5.75
C GLY A 28 -0.23 -20.51 -4.64
N ILE A 29 -0.80 -21.63 -4.19
CA ILE A 29 -0.17 -22.55 -3.24
C ILE A 29 1.04 -23.17 -3.93
N THR A 30 2.24 -22.98 -3.40
CA THR A 30 3.39 -23.82 -3.77
C THR A 30 3.26 -25.14 -3.02
N ALA A 31 3.22 -26.25 -3.76
CA ALA A 31 3.12 -27.58 -3.21
C ALA A 31 4.31 -27.85 -2.28
N GLY A 32 4.08 -28.01 -0.99
CA GLY A 32 5.09 -28.31 0.03
C GLY A 32 4.79 -27.88 1.45
N ASP A 33 3.86 -26.95 1.67
CA ASP A 33 3.54 -26.43 3.01
C ASP A 33 2.33 -27.15 3.62
N THR A 34 2.56 -27.75 4.78
CA THR A 34 1.60 -28.63 5.49
C THR A 34 0.49 -27.89 6.27
N VAL A 35 0.48 -26.57 6.30
CA VAL A 35 -0.66 -25.76 6.81
C VAL A 35 -0.80 -24.52 5.93
N VAL A 36 -1.74 -24.56 5.01
CA VAL A 36 -2.01 -23.43 4.11
C VAL A 36 -3.01 -22.50 4.77
N VAL A 37 -2.52 -21.45 5.38
CA VAL A 37 -3.33 -20.29 5.73
C VAL A 37 -3.54 -19.48 4.44
N PRO A 38 -4.77 -19.21 4.00
CA PRO A 38 -5.00 -18.51 2.74
C PRO A 38 -4.46 -17.08 2.84
N GLU A 39 -3.30 -16.89 2.26
CA GLU A 39 -2.69 -15.59 2.09
C GLU A 39 -3.42 -14.85 0.97
N LYS A 40 -3.87 -13.64 1.23
CA LYS A 40 -4.63 -12.87 0.25
C LYS A 40 -3.96 -11.53 -0.01
N GLY A 41 -3.91 -11.17 -1.29
CA GLY A 41 -3.57 -9.83 -1.74
C GLY A 41 -4.77 -9.12 -2.34
N SER A 42 -4.79 -7.80 -2.26
CA SER A 42 -5.79 -6.95 -2.92
C SER A 42 -5.11 -5.75 -3.55
N VAL A 43 -5.50 -5.45 -4.79
CA VAL A 43 -5.27 -4.13 -5.37
C VAL A 43 -6.34 -3.19 -4.83
N VAL A 44 -5.94 -2.15 -4.14
CA VAL A 44 -6.82 -1.15 -3.52
C VAL A 44 -6.35 0.25 -3.93
N GLY A 45 -7.02 0.83 -4.91
CA GLY A 45 -6.54 2.06 -5.51
C GLY A 45 -5.17 1.88 -6.18
N GLU A 46 -4.23 2.74 -5.86
CA GLU A 46 -2.82 2.67 -6.26
C GLU A 46 -1.97 1.83 -5.28
N GLY A 47 -2.63 1.13 -4.35
CA GLY A 47 -1.99 0.30 -3.33
C GLY A 47 -2.17 -1.19 -3.55
N ILE A 48 -1.23 -1.95 -3.02
CA ILE A 48 -1.29 -3.40 -2.90
C ILE A 48 -1.34 -3.74 -1.43
N LEU A 49 -2.50 -4.18 -0.93
CA LEU A 49 -2.64 -4.67 0.43
C LEU A 49 -2.49 -6.18 0.47
N THR A 50 -1.75 -6.67 1.46
CA THR A 50 -1.54 -8.09 1.69
C THR A 50 -1.96 -8.47 3.09
N PHE A 51 -2.50 -9.68 3.24
CA PHE A 51 -3.15 -10.11 4.46
C PHE A 51 -2.60 -11.46 4.88
N THR A 52 -2.06 -11.56 6.10
CA THR A 52 -1.77 -12.86 6.67
C THR A 52 -3.08 -13.59 6.97
N GLY A 53 -3.03 -14.91 7.00
CA GLY A 53 -4.24 -15.69 7.23
C GLY A 53 -4.83 -15.59 8.65
N TYR A 54 -4.14 -14.92 9.56
CA TYR A 54 -4.65 -14.66 10.91
C TYR A 54 -5.60 -13.47 10.99
N LEU A 55 -5.63 -12.62 9.95
CA LEU A 55 -6.51 -11.46 9.93
C LEU A 55 -7.96 -11.90 9.64
N SER A 56 -8.87 -11.52 10.53
CA SER A 56 -10.30 -11.78 10.37
C SER A 56 -10.85 -11.10 9.12
N GLU A 57 -11.95 -11.60 8.58
CA GLU A 57 -12.55 -11.03 7.36
C GLU A 57 -13.10 -9.61 7.59
N VAL A 58 -13.61 -9.35 8.78
CA VAL A 58 -14.06 -8.01 9.19
C VAL A 58 -12.87 -7.05 9.19
N ASN A 59 -11.80 -7.38 9.89
CA ASN A 59 -10.60 -6.53 9.97
C ASN A 59 -9.93 -6.34 8.60
N ARG A 60 -10.03 -7.33 7.72
CA ARG A 60 -9.55 -7.20 6.33
C ARG A 60 -10.36 -6.19 5.55
N THR A 61 -11.69 -6.25 5.64
CA THR A 61 -12.58 -5.32 4.97
C THR A 61 -12.37 -3.90 5.50
N ASP A 62 -12.24 -3.75 6.80
CA ASP A 62 -11.97 -2.46 7.44
C ASP A 62 -10.62 -1.88 7.01
N ALA A 63 -9.58 -2.71 6.94
CA ALA A 63 -8.27 -2.31 6.44
C ALA A 63 -8.34 -1.80 4.99
N GLN A 64 -9.03 -2.53 4.11
CA GLN A 64 -9.21 -2.12 2.71
C GLN A 64 -9.98 -0.81 2.58
N ASN A 65 -11.08 -0.67 3.31
CA ASN A 65 -11.93 0.51 3.26
C ASN A 65 -11.22 1.75 3.83
N ALA A 66 -10.60 1.62 4.99
CA ALA A 66 -9.86 2.71 5.61
C ALA A 66 -8.69 3.18 4.72
N TYR A 67 -7.92 2.22 4.19
CA TYR A 67 -6.81 2.50 3.30
C TYR A 67 -7.27 3.21 2.02
N LEU A 68 -8.32 2.68 1.36
CA LEU A 68 -8.86 3.27 0.14
C LEU A 68 -9.36 4.69 0.39
N PHE A 69 -10.15 4.88 1.45
CA PHE A 69 -10.68 6.19 1.81
C PHE A 69 -9.57 7.20 2.10
N ALA A 70 -8.60 6.82 2.91
CA ALA A 70 -7.46 7.69 3.24
C ALA A 70 -6.64 8.05 1.99
N SER A 71 -6.42 7.10 1.08
CA SER A 71 -5.74 7.35 -0.19
C SER A 71 -6.51 8.32 -1.08
N LEU A 72 -7.84 8.15 -1.20
CA LEU A 72 -8.69 9.04 -2.00
C LEU A 72 -8.67 10.48 -1.47
N VAL A 73 -8.84 10.65 -0.17
CA VAL A 73 -8.79 11.97 0.48
C VAL A 73 -7.43 12.64 0.26
N ALA A 74 -6.35 11.89 0.50
CA ALA A 74 -5.00 12.42 0.35
C ALA A 74 -4.67 12.75 -1.12
N ASN A 75 -5.08 11.91 -2.08
CA ASN A 75 -4.89 12.16 -3.51
C ASN A 75 -5.66 13.38 -4.00
N LYS A 76 -6.90 13.57 -3.53
CA LYS A 76 -7.71 14.74 -3.89
C LYS A 76 -7.09 16.03 -3.38
N LYS A 77 -6.56 16.02 -2.14
CA LYS A 77 -6.01 17.22 -1.51
C LYS A 77 -4.60 17.54 -1.99
N TYR A 78 -3.79 16.51 -2.21
CA TYR A 78 -2.37 16.62 -2.58
C TYR A 78 -2.07 15.79 -3.84
N PRO A 79 -2.54 16.25 -5.01
CA PRO A 79 -2.45 15.47 -6.25
C PRO A 79 -1.05 15.46 -6.87
N ARG A 80 -0.13 16.35 -6.46
CA ARG A 80 1.18 16.46 -7.07
C ARG A 80 2.21 15.58 -6.36
N GLU A 81 3.18 15.11 -7.11
CA GLU A 81 4.27 14.26 -6.63
C GLU A 81 5.17 14.95 -5.61
N ASP A 82 5.39 16.27 -5.75
CA ASP A 82 6.20 17.06 -4.82
C ASP A 82 5.52 17.33 -3.46
N GLN A 83 4.26 16.92 -3.33
CA GLN A 83 3.47 17.01 -2.09
C GLN A 83 3.48 15.69 -1.29
N GLY A 84 4.45 14.83 -1.49
CA GLY A 84 4.50 13.50 -0.87
C GLY A 84 4.42 13.52 0.66
N GLN A 85 5.10 14.47 1.31
CA GLN A 85 5.04 14.62 2.77
C GLN A 85 3.64 15.01 3.27
N ASP A 86 3.02 16.01 2.65
CA ASP A 86 1.68 16.48 3.01
C ASP A 86 0.63 15.39 2.74
N TRP A 87 0.78 14.68 1.62
CA TRP A 87 -0.04 13.52 1.28
C TRP A 87 0.03 12.46 2.37
N TYR A 88 1.23 12.10 2.78
CA TYR A 88 1.45 11.08 3.80
C TYR A 88 0.88 11.50 5.17
N LEU A 89 1.08 12.75 5.57
CA LEU A 89 0.55 13.27 6.83
C LEU A 89 -0.98 13.25 6.84
N LEU A 90 -1.62 13.63 5.73
CA LEU A 90 -3.07 13.58 5.62
C LEU A 90 -3.59 12.13 5.56
N PHE A 91 -2.96 11.27 4.77
CA PHE A 91 -3.29 9.84 4.73
C PHE A 91 -3.31 9.23 6.14
N ARG A 92 -2.27 9.48 6.91
CA ARG A 92 -2.16 9.02 8.29
C ARG A 92 -3.24 9.60 9.20
N ASP A 93 -3.54 10.89 9.08
CA ASP A 93 -4.57 11.55 9.87
C ASP A 93 -5.95 10.93 9.59
N VAL A 94 -6.28 10.69 8.32
CA VAL A 94 -7.51 10.03 7.93
C VAL A 94 -7.55 8.58 8.44
N MET A 95 -6.46 7.84 8.33
CA MET A 95 -6.37 6.48 8.91
C MET A 95 -6.61 6.50 10.43
N SER A 96 -6.05 7.50 11.13
CA SER A 96 -6.26 7.65 12.58
C SER A 96 -7.75 7.92 12.90
N LYS A 97 -8.41 8.75 12.13
CA LYS A 97 -9.84 9.04 12.28
C LYS A 97 -10.71 7.82 11.94
N ALA A 98 -10.25 6.97 11.04
CA ALA A 98 -10.88 5.69 10.72
C ALA A 98 -10.60 4.59 11.76
N GLY A 99 -9.93 4.90 12.88
CA GLY A 99 -9.71 3.99 14.00
C GLY A 99 -8.33 3.30 14.02
N TRP A 100 -7.46 3.57 13.04
CA TRP A 100 -6.10 3.04 12.99
C TRP A 100 -5.14 3.95 13.74
N THR A 101 -4.56 3.47 14.84
CA THR A 101 -3.60 4.27 15.63
C THR A 101 -2.19 4.18 15.05
N PRO A 102 -1.64 5.26 14.49
CA PRO A 102 -0.26 5.26 13.98
C PRO A 102 0.73 5.13 15.13
N THR A 103 1.62 4.13 15.08
CA THR A 103 2.60 3.87 16.14
C THR A 103 4.00 4.37 15.77
N SER A 104 4.32 4.40 14.49
CA SER A 104 5.64 4.82 13.99
C SER A 104 5.50 5.57 12.68
N ILE A 105 6.35 6.58 12.48
CA ILE A 105 6.31 7.42 11.30
C ILE A 105 7.74 7.66 10.85
N TYR A 106 8.03 7.26 9.63
CA TYR A 106 9.29 7.58 8.97
C TYR A 106 8.98 8.20 7.61
N TYR A 107 9.45 9.40 7.41
CA TYR A 107 9.46 10.06 6.11
C TYR A 107 10.91 10.43 5.81
N ASN A 108 11.46 9.84 4.78
CA ASN A 108 12.81 10.13 4.32
C ASN A 108 12.78 10.43 2.83
N ASN A 109 13.58 11.39 2.40
CA ASN A 109 13.91 11.51 0.98
C ASN A 109 14.70 10.27 0.59
N LEU A 110 14.23 9.57 -0.41
CA LEU A 110 14.88 8.37 -0.89
C LEU A 110 15.97 8.75 -1.88
N GLU A 111 17.22 8.51 -1.50
CA GLU A 111 18.34 8.56 -2.43
C GLU A 111 18.54 7.16 -3.02
N VAL A 112 18.17 6.99 -4.27
CA VAL A 112 18.38 5.74 -4.99
C VAL A 112 19.77 5.75 -5.60
N GLY A 113 20.64 4.87 -5.13
CA GLY A 113 21.94 4.63 -5.73
C GLY A 113 21.82 3.91 -7.07
N GLY A 114 22.47 4.40 -8.11
CA GLY A 114 22.45 3.77 -9.42
C GLY A 114 21.70 4.55 -10.50
N THR A 115 21.55 3.93 -11.67
CA THR A 115 20.92 4.56 -12.84
C THR A 115 19.48 4.09 -13.07
N SER A 116 19.07 2.97 -12.47
CA SER A 116 17.73 2.41 -12.56
C SER A 116 17.32 1.71 -11.28
N VAL A 117 16.01 1.65 -11.03
CA VAL A 117 15.43 0.93 -9.92
C VAL A 117 14.19 0.17 -10.36
N ARG A 118 13.99 -1.01 -9.81
CA ARG A 118 12.75 -1.77 -9.97
C ARG A 118 11.79 -1.44 -8.84
N MET A 119 10.63 -0.93 -9.20
CA MET A 119 9.64 -0.44 -8.23
C MET A 119 9.08 -1.54 -7.32
N ASP A 120 8.91 -2.78 -7.82
CA ASP A 120 8.49 -3.92 -7.02
C ASP A 120 9.47 -4.24 -5.88
N LYS A 121 10.77 -4.14 -6.14
CA LYS A 121 11.82 -4.32 -5.12
C LYS A 121 11.86 -3.17 -4.13
N LEU A 122 11.83 -1.95 -4.63
CA LEU A 122 11.87 -0.75 -3.80
C LEU A 122 10.72 -0.72 -2.78
N VAL A 123 9.51 -1.02 -3.23
CA VAL A 123 8.31 -1.07 -2.38
C VAL A 123 8.45 -2.15 -1.30
N LEU A 124 9.02 -3.32 -1.64
CA LEU A 124 9.28 -4.37 -0.65
C LEU A 124 10.37 -4.00 0.35
N GLU A 125 11.42 -3.31 -0.06
CA GLU A 125 12.47 -2.82 0.84
C GLU A 125 11.92 -1.81 1.85
N ILE A 126 11.10 -0.88 1.38
CA ILE A 126 10.42 0.10 2.24
C ILE A 126 9.49 -0.61 3.22
N LEU A 127 8.68 -1.55 2.74
CA LEU A 127 7.77 -2.32 3.60
C LEU A 127 8.54 -3.15 4.63
N ALA A 128 9.65 -3.78 4.25
CA ALA A 128 10.52 -4.51 5.17
C ALA A 128 11.08 -3.60 6.27
N SER A 129 11.49 -2.40 5.92
CA SER A 129 11.96 -1.40 6.90
C SER A 129 10.86 -1.01 7.88
N VAL A 130 9.64 -0.77 7.39
CA VAL A 130 8.49 -0.45 8.26
C VAL A 130 8.15 -1.62 9.17
N ILE A 131 8.04 -2.84 8.64
CA ILE A 131 7.73 -4.05 9.42
C ILE A 131 8.80 -4.31 10.49
N SER A 132 10.07 -4.10 10.18
CA SER A 132 11.16 -4.30 11.14
C SER A 132 11.11 -3.31 12.32
N GLY A 133 10.55 -2.13 12.09
CA GLY A 133 10.30 -1.12 13.13
C GLY A 133 9.12 -1.45 14.06
N LEU A 134 8.27 -2.40 13.68
CA LEU A 134 7.20 -2.91 14.53
C LEU A 134 7.76 -3.99 15.45
N ALA A 135 7.64 -3.81 16.76
CA ALA A 135 8.07 -4.84 17.74
C ALA A 135 7.08 -6.03 17.76
N LEU A 136 7.00 -6.76 16.65
CA LEU A 136 6.06 -7.88 16.49
C LEU A 136 6.56 -9.15 17.16
N PRO A 137 5.68 -9.95 17.77
CA PRO A 137 6.07 -11.18 18.46
C PRO A 137 6.43 -12.29 17.46
N GLY A 138 7.46 -13.06 17.78
CA GLY A 138 7.84 -14.28 17.06
C GLY A 138 8.11 -14.08 15.57
N PRO A 139 7.65 -14.99 14.71
CA PRO A 139 7.91 -14.96 13.27
C PRO A 139 6.96 -14.00 12.48
N THR A 140 6.13 -13.22 13.17
CA THR A 140 5.08 -12.41 12.53
C THR A 140 5.62 -11.44 11.48
N SER A 141 6.73 -10.74 11.78
CA SER A 141 7.39 -9.84 10.82
C SER A 141 7.83 -10.57 9.55
N ALA A 142 8.44 -11.73 9.70
CA ALA A 142 8.89 -12.54 8.56
C ALA A 142 7.71 -13.06 7.74
N LEU A 143 6.61 -13.45 8.39
CA LEU A 143 5.39 -13.88 7.71
C LEU A 143 4.76 -12.72 6.92
N MET A 144 4.61 -11.55 7.53
CA MET A 144 4.06 -10.37 6.82
C MET A 144 4.88 -10.03 5.57
N LEU A 145 6.21 -10.03 5.68
CA LEU A 145 7.08 -9.74 4.55
C LEU A 145 7.02 -10.82 3.48
N LYS A 146 6.98 -12.11 3.88
CA LYS A 146 6.80 -13.23 2.95
C LYS A 146 5.51 -13.10 2.17
N VAL A 147 4.40 -12.85 2.84
CA VAL A 147 3.08 -12.68 2.22
C VAL A 147 3.09 -11.52 1.23
N ALA A 148 3.69 -10.40 1.58
CA ALA A 148 3.81 -9.25 0.69
C ALA A 148 4.66 -9.58 -0.55
N THR A 149 5.79 -10.26 -0.36
CA THR A 149 6.67 -10.69 -1.45
C THR A 149 5.94 -11.65 -2.40
N ASP A 150 5.27 -12.65 -1.85
CA ASP A 150 4.52 -13.65 -2.64
C ASP A 150 3.34 -13.02 -3.38
N ALA A 151 2.63 -12.07 -2.75
CA ALA A 151 1.53 -11.36 -3.37
C ALA A 151 2.00 -10.47 -4.53
N ILE A 152 3.06 -9.70 -4.35
CA ILE A 152 3.63 -8.86 -5.42
C ILE A 152 4.13 -9.75 -6.56
N ALA A 153 4.82 -10.84 -6.27
CA ALA A 153 5.25 -11.81 -7.29
C ALA A 153 4.07 -12.47 -8.02
N ALA A 154 2.99 -12.78 -7.31
CA ALA A 154 1.77 -13.33 -7.92
C ALA A 154 1.05 -12.32 -8.81
N LEU A 155 1.10 -11.03 -8.46
CA LEU A 155 0.49 -9.95 -9.25
C LEU A 155 1.09 -9.90 -10.67
N SER A 156 2.39 -10.16 -10.83
CA SER A 156 3.06 -10.21 -12.14
C SER A 156 2.46 -11.26 -13.09
N LYS A 157 1.85 -12.31 -12.53
CA LYS A 157 1.22 -13.43 -13.26
C LYS A 157 -0.31 -13.26 -13.41
N ARG A 158 -0.88 -12.19 -12.88
CA ARG A 158 -2.33 -11.92 -12.84
C ARG A 158 -2.67 -10.69 -13.68
N GLU A 159 -2.68 -10.88 -14.99
CA GLU A 159 -2.87 -9.80 -15.99
C GLU A 159 -4.02 -8.84 -15.63
N THR A 160 -5.18 -9.36 -15.24
CA THR A 160 -6.34 -8.50 -14.91
C THR A 160 -6.13 -7.65 -13.65
N ALA A 161 -5.48 -8.19 -12.62
CA ALA A 161 -5.20 -7.44 -11.40
C ALA A 161 -4.06 -6.43 -11.65
N LEU A 162 -3.05 -6.81 -12.40
CA LEU A 162 -1.95 -5.93 -12.79
C LEU A 162 -2.45 -4.77 -13.65
N THR A 163 -3.28 -5.05 -14.65
CA THR A 163 -3.89 -4.01 -15.51
C THR A 163 -4.74 -3.03 -14.68
N LEU A 164 -5.51 -3.54 -13.71
CA LEU A 164 -6.28 -2.67 -12.81
C LEU A 164 -5.36 -1.77 -11.99
N TYR A 165 -4.30 -2.33 -11.42
CA TYR A 165 -3.32 -1.60 -10.64
C TYR A 165 -2.64 -0.50 -11.47
N GLU A 166 -2.12 -0.85 -12.64
CA GLU A 166 -1.45 0.08 -13.56
C GLU A 166 -2.41 1.18 -14.05
N ARG A 167 -3.67 0.83 -14.32
CA ARG A 167 -4.71 1.83 -14.65
C ARG A 167 -4.94 2.80 -13.51
N ASN A 168 -5.01 2.34 -12.28
CA ASN A 168 -5.20 3.20 -11.11
C ASN A 168 -4.02 4.18 -10.95
N LEU A 169 -2.79 3.71 -11.20
CA LEU A 169 -1.61 4.57 -11.19
C LEU A 169 -1.66 5.65 -12.28
N LEU A 170 -2.19 5.30 -13.46
CA LEU A 170 -2.25 6.23 -14.62
C LEU A 170 -3.33 7.30 -14.47
N ASN A 171 -4.47 6.96 -13.89
CA ASN A 171 -5.62 7.87 -13.80
C ASN A 171 -5.36 9.07 -12.88
N ASN A 172 -4.43 8.95 -11.94
CA ASN A 172 -4.15 10.02 -10.99
C ASN A 172 -3.04 10.98 -11.44
N GLY A 173 -2.42 10.77 -12.61
CA GLY A 173 -1.38 11.66 -13.17
C GLY A 173 -0.09 11.74 -12.35
N VAL A 174 -0.11 11.27 -11.14
CA VAL A 174 1.00 11.22 -10.18
C VAL A 174 1.47 9.78 -10.07
N GLY A 175 2.76 9.56 -10.26
CA GLY A 175 3.35 8.25 -9.97
C GLY A 175 3.42 8.05 -8.46
N GLY A 176 2.64 7.11 -7.94
CA GLY A 176 2.70 6.70 -6.54
C GLY A 176 2.47 5.21 -6.44
N ILE A 177 3.36 4.53 -5.76
CA ILE A 177 3.22 3.10 -5.44
C ILE A 177 3.16 2.98 -3.94
N SER A 178 2.16 2.26 -3.45
CA SER A 178 2.08 1.95 -2.03
C SER A 178 1.80 0.46 -1.82
N THR A 179 2.26 -0.04 -0.69
CA THR A 179 1.97 -1.40 -0.27
C THR A 179 1.69 -1.44 1.21
N GLY A 180 0.79 -2.32 1.60
CA GLY A 180 0.49 -2.57 3.00
C GLY A 180 0.53 -4.06 3.29
N ALA A 181 1.02 -4.41 4.47
CA ALA A 181 0.94 -5.76 5.01
C ALA A 181 0.14 -5.72 6.30
N CYS A 182 -0.90 -6.52 6.35
CA CYS A 182 -1.83 -6.58 7.48
C CYS A 182 -1.79 -7.95 8.15
N THR A 183 -1.83 -7.93 9.47
CA THR A 183 -1.92 -9.12 10.32
C THR A 183 -2.79 -8.85 11.53
N GLU A 184 -3.07 -9.87 12.31
CA GLU A 184 -3.75 -9.75 13.60
C GLU A 184 -2.90 -10.42 14.68
N VAL A 185 -2.68 -9.71 15.78
CA VAL A 185 -1.94 -10.21 16.94
C VAL A 185 -2.80 -10.01 18.18
N ASN A 186 -3.14 -11.11 18.86
CA ASN A 186 -4.00 -11.08 20.05
C ASN A 186 -5.34 -10.33 19.85
N GLY A 187 -5.95 -10.50 18.68
CA GLY A 187 -7.22 -9.82 18.34
C GLY A 187 -7.07 -8.35 17.93
N VAL A 188 -5.84 -7.84 17.84
CA VAL A 188 -5.58 -6.46 17.40
C VAL A 188 -5.07 -6.48 15.96
N PRO A 189 -5.78 -5.86 15.01
CA PRO A 189 -5.31 -5.73 13.64
C PRO A 189 -4.15 -4.74 13.56
N LEU A 190 -3.11 -5.11 12.83
CA LEU A 190 -1.92 -4.30 12.58
C LEU A 190 -1.71 -4.14 11.09
N MET A 191 -1.29 -2.95 10.68
CA MET A 191 -0.98 -2.64 9.28
C MET A 191 0.37 -1.91 9.20
N ALA A 192 1.29 -2.46 8.43
CA ALA A 192 2.48 -1.76 7.98
C ALA A 192 2.24 -1.19 6.59
N VAL A 193 2.49 0.08 6.36
CA VAL A 193 2.30 0.74 5.06
C VAL A 193 3.61 1.40 4.63
N GLY A 194 4.06 1.08 3.43
CA GLY A 194 5.14 1.75 2.74
C GLY A 194 4.63 2.40 1.45
N ALA A 195 5.06 3.62 1.16
CA ALA A 195 4.68 4.33 -0.05
C ALA A 195 5.87 5.10 -0.63
N VAL A 196 5.92 5.14 -1.95
CA VAL A 196 6.87 5.95 -2.71
C VAL A 196 6.11 6.79 -3.71
N ARG A 197 6.40 8.07 -3.75
CA ARG A 197 5.92 8.96 -4.81
C ARG A 197 7.08 9.32 -5.73
N PHE A 198 6.80 9.43 -7.01
CA PHE A 198 7.79 9.76 -8.01
C PHE A 198 7.21 10.60 -9.13
N GLN A 199 8.04 11.47 -9.69
CA GLN A 199 7.68 12.24 -10.86
C GLN A 199 7.84 11.37 -12.11
N ARG A 200 6.76 11.19 -12.84
CA ARG A 200 6.76 10.41 -14.08
C ARG A 200 6.94 11.32 -15.28
N ARG A 201 7.99 11.09 -16.05
CA ARG A 201 8.23 11.80 -17.31
C ARG A 201 7.82 11.03 -18.57
N ASN A 202 7.63 9.72 -18.48
CA ASN A 202 7.27 8.86 -19.60
C ASN A 202 5.97 8.10 -19.37
N THR A 203 5.18 7.98 -20.43
CA THR A 203 3.84 7.33 -20.47
C THR A 203 3.90 5.83 -20.74
N SER A 204 4.97 5.12 -20.37
CA SER A 204 4.94 3.66 -20.50
C SER A 204 3.95 3.06 -19.52
N ASP A 205 3.10 2.14 -20.00
CA ASP A 205 1.98 1.59 -19.25
C ASP A 205 2.36 0.61 -18.14
N LYS A 206 3.65 0.31 -18.00
CA LYS A 206 4.17 -0.64 -17.01
C LYS A 206 5.13 0.07 -16.07
N VAL A 207 4.85 0.04 -14.77
CA VAL A 207 5.66 0.73 -13.76
C VAL A 207 6.23 -0.23 -12.72
N LEU A 208 5.44 -1.21 -12.27
CA LEU A 208 5.80 -2.02 -11.11
C LEU A 208 6.98 -2.98 -11.38
N PHE A 209 6.99 -3.64 -12.53
CA PHE A 209 7.96 -4.70 -12.85
C PHE A 209 9.00 -4.31 -13.90
N VAL A 210 9.14 -3.03 -14.19
CA VAL A 210 10.13 -2.52 -15.13
C VAL A 210 11.21 -1.74 -14.40
N ASP A 211 12.40 -1.67 -15.00
CA ASP A 211 13.44 -0.79 -14.52
C ASP A 211 13.10 0.65 -14.88
N VAL A 212 13.00 1.49 -13.85
CA VAL A 212 12.75 2.93 -14.01
C VAL A 212 14.08 3.67 -13.93
N ASP A 213 14.40 4.44 -14.95
CA ASP A 213 15.59 5.29 -14.95
C ASP A 213 15.42 6.41 -13.93
N VAL A 214 16.25 6.41 -12.89
CA VAL A 214 16.16 7.35 -11.77
C VAL A 214 17.04 8.58 -11.89
N ARG A 215 17.88 8.67 -12.94
CA ARG A 215 18.77 9.83 -13.14
C ARG A 215 18.05 11.17 -13.23
N ASN A 216 16.77 11.14 -13.57
CA ASN A 216 15.91 12.31 -13.74
C ASN A 216 14.60 12.21 -12.94
N VAL A 217 14.54 11.33 -11.95
CA VAL A 217 13.34 11.08 -11.13
C VAL A 217 13.64 11.51 -9.71
N LYS A 218 12.82 12.41 -9.18
CA LYS A 218 12.78 12.69 -7.74
C LYS A 218 11.82 11.70 -7.11
N MET A 219 12.29 11.01 -6.08
CA MET A 219 11.47 10.10 -5.28
C MET A 219 11.23 10.70 -3.90
N TYR A 220 10.02 10.57 -3.42
CA TYR A 220 9.57 11.14 -2.15
C TYR A 220 8.90 10.06 -1.31
#